data_ba372e487528d2cfab6ed61946a9e7a3
#
_entry.id   ba372e487528d2cfab6ed61946a9e7a3
#
_cell.length_a   1.000
_cell.length_b   1.000
_cell.length_c   1.000
_cell.angle_alpha   90.00
_cell.angle_beta   90.00
_cell.angle_gamma   90.00
#
_symmetry.space_group_name_H-M   'P 1'
#
loop_
_entity.id
_entity.type
_entity.pdbx_description
1 polymer ?
#
loop_
_entity_poly.entity_id
_entity_poly.type
_entity_poly.pdbx_seq_one_letter_code
_entity_poly.pdbx_strand_id
1 'polypeptide(L)'
;MQDLNDFAWFVQVVDHGGFAAAGRALDQPKSKLSRRIAQLEERLGVRLIQRTTRQFAVTEVGQTFYQHCKAMLIEAEAAQQAVETLRAEPRGSVRITCPVTLLHVHIGPMLARFMARYPGVTLHLEATNRRVDVVGEGIDVAIRVRPRPIEDSDLVMRVLADRGHRLVASPALISRLGRPQAPSELSAWPGLSLGANKHQHKWQLTGPGGARAEVYFTPRMVTTDMLALREAAMAGVGVVQLPLLMVRDQLASGELEVVLDEWQPRREVIHAVFASRRGLLPSVRALVDYLSEEYQRMEED
;
A
#
# COMPACT_ATOMS: atom_id res chain seq x y z
N MET A 1 3.38 -39.92 -12.00
CA MET A 1 2.97 -38.59 -11.50
C MET A 1 3.36 -38.53 -10.03
N GLN A 2 4.06 -37.49 -9.58
CA GLN A 2 4.45 -37.32 -8.19
C GLN A 2 3.20 -37.08 -7.33
N ASP A 3 3.12 -37.75 -6.15
CA ASP A 3 2.02 -37.50 -5.22
C ASP A 3 2.28 -36.20 -4.45
N LEU A 4 1.60 -35.13 -4.83
CA LEU A 4 1.74 -33.81 -4.21
C LEU A 4 1.29 -33.78 -2.74
N ASN A 5 0.54 -34.78 -2.30
CA ASN A 5 0.17 -34.91 -0.88
C ASN A 5 1.40 -35.16 0.01
N ASP A 6 2.44 -35.82 -0.50
CA ASP A 6 3.67 -36.01 0.27
C ASP A 6 4.40 -34.71 0.53
N PHE A 7 4.30 -33.74 -0.40
CA PHE A 7 4.86 -32.39 -0.25
C PHE A 7 4.09 -31.62 0.84
N ALA A 8 2.76 -31.73 0.84
CA ALA A 8 1.93 -31.15 1.90
C ALA A 8 2.26 -31.74 3.28
N TRP A 9 2.40 -33.08 3.38
CA TRP A 9 2.79 -33.73 4.63
C TRP A 9 4.17 -33.27 5.11
N PHE A 10 5.12 -33.09 4.20
CA PHE A 10 6.47 -32.60 4.54
C PHE A 10 6.41 -31.18 5.11
N VAL A 11 5.68 -30.24 4.45
CA VAL A 11 5.49 -28.87 4.93
C VAL A 11 4.89 -28.88 6.33
N GLN A 12 3.84 -29.65 6.57
CA GLN A 12 3.18 -29.72 7.87
C GLN A 12 4.12 -30.26 8.97
N VAL A 13 4.97 -31.25 8.66
CA VAL A 13 5.94 -31.78 9.63
C VAL A 13 7.00 -30.72 9.99
N VAL A 14 7.40 -29.90 9.03
CA VAL A 14 8.37 -28.79 9.26
C VAL A 14 7.70 -27.67 10.05
N ASP A 15 6.52 -27.20 9.65
CA ASP A 15 5.79 -26.10 10.30
C ASP A 15 5.48 -26.40 11.78
N HIS A 16 5.16 -27.64 12.10
CA HIS A 16 4.89 -28.08 13.48
C HIS A 16 6.13 -28.51 14.27
N GLY A 17 7.33 -28.38 13.70
CA GLY A 17 8.59 -28.69 14.37
C GLY A 17 8.78 -30.19 14.67
N GLY A 18 8.11 -31.09 13.91
CA GLY A 18 8.33 -32.53 14.00
C GLY A 18 7.08 -33.41 13.86
N PHE A 19 7.33 -34.70 13.69
CA PHE A 19 6.30 -35.70 13.37
C PHE A 19 5.21 -35.86 14.45
N ALA A 20 5.57 -35.73 15.72
CA ALA A 20 4.61 -35.92 16.81
C ALA A 20 3.64 -34.73 16.93
N ALA A 21 4.15 -33.52 16.79
CA ALA A 21 3.36 -32.29 16.81
C ALA A 21 2.46 -32.20 15.58
N ALA A 22 3.00 -32.48 14.39
CA ALA A 22 2.22 -32.53 13.16
C ALA A 22 1.14 -33.60 13.22
N GLY A 23 1.44 -34.79 13.76
CA GLY A 23 0.46 -35.86 13.91
C GLY A 23 -0.73 -35.46 14.77
N ARG A 24 -0.50 -34.74 15.87
CA ARG A 24 -1.58 -34.22 16.72
C ARG A 24 -2.41 -33.15 16.01
N ALA A 25 -1.74 -32.21 15.32
CA ALA A 25 -2.42 -31.12 14.62
C ALA A 25 -3.29 -31.61 13.45
N LEU A 26 -2.87 -32.69 12.79
CA LEU A 26 -3.53 -33.21 11.58
C LEU A 26 -4.43 -34.44 11.87
N ASP A 27 -4.55 -34.84 13.12
CA ASP A 27 -5.24 -36.07 13.53
C ASP A 27 -4.75 -37.31 12.73
N GLN A 28 -3.42 -37.43 12.58
CA GLN A 28 -2.78 -38.50 11.84
C GLN A 28 -1.72 -39.21 12.69
N PRO A 29 -1.60 -40.56 12.59
CA PRO A 29 -0.56 -41.31 13.29
C PRO A 29 0.85 -40.84 12.89
N LYS A 30 1.72 -40.58 13.88
CA LYS A 30 3.13 -40.23 13.65
C LYS A 30 3.83 -41.20 12.69
N SER A 31 3.54 -42.50 12.81
CA SER A 31 4.10 -43.56 11.96
C SER A 31 3.73 -43.40 10.49
N LYS A 32 2.50 -42.94 10.19
CA LYS A 32 2.04 -42.67 8.83
C LYS A 32 2.84 -41.52 8.21
N LEU A 33 2.97 -40.41 8.93
CA LEU A 33 3.75 -39.24 8.47
C LEU A 33 5.22 -39.62 8.24
N SER A 34 5.83 -40.32 9.20
CA SER A 34 7.23 -40.74 9.09
C SER A 34 7.48 -41.66 7.88
N ARG A 35 6.55 -42.59 7.60
CA ARG A 35 6.63 -43.47 6.43
C ARG A 35 6.50 -42.70 5.11
N ARG A 36 5.54 -41.76 5.01
CA ARG A 36 5.32 -40.95 3.80
C ARG A 36 6.52 -40.08 3.50
N ILE A 37 7.10 -39.43 4.51
CA ILE A 37 8.31 -38.66 4.33
C ILE A 37 9.52 -39.52 3.96
N ALA A 38 9.67 -40.68 4.53
CA ALA A 38 10.74 -41.61 4.14
C ALA A 38 10.64 -42.06 2.68
N GLN A 39 9.43 -42.34 2.21
CA GLN A 39 9.17 -42.68 0.80
C GLN A 39 9.44 -41.47 -0.13
N LEU A 40 9.13 -40.25 0.31
CA LEU A 40 9.46 -39.00 -0.40
C LEU A 40 10.98 -38.86 -0.53
N GLU A 41 11.74 -38.95 0.55
CA GLU A 41 13.21 -38.90 0.56
C GLU A 41 13.84 -39.97 -0.34
N GLU A 42 13.32 -41.20 -0.32
CA GLU A 42 13.78 -42.28 -1.19
C GLU A 42 13.57 -41.98 -2.68
N ARG A 43 12.38 -41.45 -3.04
CA ARG A 43 12.09 -41.03 -4.43
C ARG A 43 12.96 -39.87 -4.91
N LEU A 44 13.27 -38.94 -4.01
CA LEU A 44 14.12 -37.77 -4.33
C LEU A 44 15.61 -38.12 -4.29
N GLY A 45 16.00 -39.27 -3.70
CA GLY A 45 17.39 -39.68 -3.53
C GLY A 45 18.17 -38.83 -2.52
N VAL A 46 17.49 -37.99 -1.72
CA VAL A 46 18.12 -37.08 -0.75
C VAL A 46 17.38 -37.10 0.59
N ARG A 47 18.11 -36.80 1.66
CA ARG A 47 17.50 -36.60 2.98
C ARG A 47 17.01 -35.17 3.13
N LEU A 48 15.75 -35.02 3.52
CA LEU A 48 15.14 -33.71 3.81
C LEU A 48 15.16 -33.40 5.30
N ILE A 49 15.08 -34.45 6.16
CA ILE A 49 15.07 -34.35 7.61
C ILE A 49 16.23 -35.15 8.17
N GLN A 50 17.00 -34.54 9.09
CA GLN A 50 18.03 -35.25 9.86
C GLN A 50 17.35 -36.13 10.92
N ARG A 51 17.57 -37.44 10.86
CA ARG A 51 17.06 -38.37 11.85
C ARG A 51 18.06 -38.50 13.00
N THR A 52 18.02 -37.58 13.95
CA THR A 52 18.67 -37.76 15.23
C THR A 52 17.62 -38.03 16.29
N THR A 53 17.93 -38.94 17.25
CA THR A 53 17.00 -39.31 18.32
C THR A 53 16.75 -38.19 19.34
N ARG A 54 17.49 -37.07 19.25
CA ARG A 54 17.46 -35.98 20.23
C ARG A 54 16.88 -34.65 19.73
N GLN A 55 16.90 -34.39 18.42
CA GLN A 55 16.36 -33.12 17.87
C GLN A 55 15.83 -33.33 16.46
N PHE A 56 14.68 -32.65 16.16
CA PHE A 56 14.16 -32.50 14.81
C PHE A 56 14.95 -31.39 14.12
N ALA A 57 15.57 -31.70 13.00
CA ALA A 57 16.26 -30.72 12.18
C ALA A 57 16.00 -31.00 10.69
N VAL A 58 15.79 -29.94 9.93
CA VAL A 58 15.66 -29.98 8.48
C VAL A 58 17.04 -29.81 7.86
N THR A 59 17.37 -30.55 6.80
CA THR A 59 18.65 -30.42 6.08
C THR A 59 18.61 -29.12 5.23
N GLU A 60 19.77 -28.64 4.73
CA GLU A 60 19.83 -27.49 3.83
C GLU A 60 18.99 -27.70 2.56
N VAL A 61 19.15 -28.89 1.94
CA VAL A 61 18.30 -29.31 0.80
C VAL A 61 16.83 -29.40 1.21
N GLY A 62 16.54 -29.89 2.41
CA GLY A 62 15.19 -29.93 2.97
C GLY A 62 14.60 -28.53 3.13
N GLN A 63 15.39 -27.54 3.56
CA GLN A 63 14.92 -26.15 3.71
C GLN A 63 14.59 -25.52 2.35
N THR A 64 15.43 -25.74 1.35
CA THR A 64 15.16 -25.29 -0.03
C THR A 64 13.89 -25.96 -0.57
N PHE A 65 13.77 -27.27 -0.40
CA PHE A 65 12.60 -28.04 -0.83
C PHE A 65 11.32 -27.59 -0.11
N TYR A 66 11.41 -27.30 1.20
CA TYR A 66 10.29 -26.77 2.00
C TYR A 66 9.76 -25.46 1.41
N GLN A 67 10.66 -24.54 1.06
CA GLN A 67 10.26 -23.25 0.45
C GLN A 67 9.47 -23.46 -0.85
N HIS A 68 9.93 -24.34 -1.72
CA HIS A 68 9.24 -24.66 -2.96
C HIS A 68 7.89 -25.36 -2.74
N CYS A 69 7.84 -26.32 -1.81
CA CYS A 69 6.60 -26.99 -1.45
C CYS A 69 5.57 -26.03 -0.86
N LYS A 70 6.00 -25.13 0.02
CA LYS A 70 5.14 -24.10 0.61
C LYS A 70 4.58 -23.15 -0.45
N ALA A 71 5.40 -22.72 -1.39
CA ALA A 71 4.95 -21.89 -2.53
C ALA A 71 3.92 -22.63 -3.40
N MET A 72 4.13 -23.93 -3.67
CA MET A 72 3.20 -24.76 -4.44
C MET A 72 1.85 -24.91 -3.74
N LEU A 73 1.84 -25.16 -2.42
CA LEU A 73 0.60 -25.27 -1.64
C LEU A 73 -0.19 -23.98 -1.63
N ILE A 74 0.49 -22.83 -1.47
CA ILE A 74 -0.12 -21.51 -1.57
C ILE A 74 -0.77 -21.31 -2.94
N GLU A 75 -0.11 -21.75 -4.02
CA GLU A 75 -0.66 -21.64 -5.38
C GLU A 75 -1.87 -22.58 -5.60
N ALA A 76 -1.84 -23.79 -5.03
CA ALA A 76 -2.96 -24.71 -5.09
C ALA A 76 -4.19 -24.17 -4.34
N GLU A 77 -3.99 -23.59 -3.14
CA GLU A 77 -5.04 -22.92 -2.38
C GLU A 77 -5.58 -21.69 -3.15
N ALA A 78 -4.70 -20.90 -3.79
CA ALA A 78 -5.10 -19.78 -4.61
C ALA A 78 -5.94 -20.19 -5.82
N ALA A 79 -5.63 -21.35 -6.44
CA ALA A 79 -6.41 -21.91 -7.53
C ALA A 79 -7.81 -22.35 -7.07
N GLN A 80 -7.93 -22.98 -5.92
CA GLN A 80 -9.22 -23.34 -5.32
C GLN A 80 -10.04 -22.10 -4.98
N GLN A 81 -9.39 -21.11 -4.32
CA GLN A 81 -10.02 -19.83 -4.00
C GLN A 81 -10.44 -19.04 -5.25
N ALA A 82 -9.71 -19.12 -6.36
CA ALA A 82 -10.10 -18.48 -7.61
C ALA A 82 -11.42 -19.06 -8.16
N VAL A 83 -11.66 -20.35 -7.99
CA VAL A 83 -12.92 -20.99 -8.37
C VAL A 83 -14.05 -20.65 -7.38
N GLU A 84 -13.73 -20.62 -6.09
CA GLU A 84 -14.68 -20.24 -5.04
C GLU A 84 -15.06 -18.76 -5.11
N THR A 85 -14.13 -17.89 -5.49
CA THR A 85 -14.35 -16.43 -5.68
C THR A 85 -15.33 -16.14 -6.82
N LEU A 86 -15.44 -17.03 -7.80
CA LEU A 86 -16.48 -16.95 -8.82
C LEU A 86 -17.91 -17.26 -8.29
N ARG A 87 -18.02 -17.78 -7.07
CA ARG A 87 -19.27 -18.26 -6.47
C ARG A 87 -19.60 -17.68 -5.10
N ALA A 88 -18.67 -17.09 -4.39
CA ALA A 88 -18.86 -16.59 -3.02
C ALA A 88 -18.86 -15.06 -2.97
N GLU A 89 -19.88 -14.49 -2.35
CA GLU A 89 -19.85 -13.08 -1.94
C GLU A 89 -18.66 -12.83 -1.00
N PRO A 90 -17.89 -11.73 -1.20
CA PRO A 90 -16.79 -11.36 -0.30
C PRO A 90 -17.27 -11.30 1.16
N ARG A 91 -16.56 -11.97 2.07
CA ARG A 91 -16.91 -12.05 3.50
C ARG A 91 -15.66 -11.98 4.36
N GLY A 92 -15.85 -11.64 5.65
CA GLY A 92 -14.78 -11.63 6.64
C GLY A 92 -14.20 -10.26 6.90
N SER A 93 -13.15 -10.23 7.71
CA SER A 93 -12.52 -9.00 8.20
C SER A 93 -11.38 -8.58 7.26
N VAL A 94 -11.28 -7.28 6.98
CA VAL A 94 -10.15 -6.67 6.25
C VAL A 94 -9.58 -5.52 7.08
N ARG A 95 -8.28 -5.58 7.36
CA ARG A 95 -7.51 -4.54 8.04
C ARG A 95 -6.85 -3.63 7.01
N ILE A 96 -7.27 -2.37 6.97
CA ILE A 96 -6.78 -1.40 5.99
C ILE A 96 -6.23 -0.15 6.68
N THR A 97 -5.13 0.39 6.14
CA THR A 97 -4.62 1.71 6.53
C THR A 97 -4.71 2.69 5.36
N CYS A 98 -5.00 3.96 5.67
CA CYS A 98 -5.13 4.99 4.66
C CYS A 98 -4.61 6.34 5.20
N PRO A 99 -3.93 7.16 4.35
CA PRO A 99 -3.58 8.53 4.71
C PRO A 99 -4.83 9.34 5.07
N VAL A 100 -4.75 10.11 6.16
CA VAL A 100 -5.90 10.81 6.76
C VAL A 100 -6.66 11.66 5.74
N THR A 101 -5.95 12.51 5.02
CA THR A 101 -6.58 13.40 4.03
C THR A 101 -7.23 12.64 2.88
N LEU A 102 -6.52 11.63 2.34
CA LEU A 102 -7.02 10.82 1.24
C LEU A 102 -8.28 10.03 1.66
N LEU A 103 -8.32 9.57 2.91
CA LEU A 103 -9.49 8.93 3.48
C LEU A 103 -10.71 9.86 3.45
N HIS A 104 -10.55 11.10 3.91
CA HIS A 104 -11.66 12.05 3.99
C HIS A 104 -12.19 12.47 2.61
N VAL A 105 -11.29 12.66 1.65
CA VAL A 105 -11.66 13.22 0.34
C VAL A 105 -12.18 12.16 -0.63
N HIS A 106 -11.55 10.97 -0.69
CA HIS A 106 -11.86 9.95 -1.70
C HIS A 106 -12.20 8.58 -1.11
N ILE A 107 -11.28 8.00 -0.34
CA ILE A 107 -11.35 6.60 0.06
C ILE A 107 -12.54 6.34 0.99
N GLY A 108 -12.85 7.24 1.92
CA GLY A 108 -13.96 7.07 2.86
C GLY A 108 -15.32 6.83 2.17
N PRO A 109 -15.75 7.73 1.26
CA PRO A 109 -16.95 7.50 0.44
C PRO A 109 -16.93 6.20 -0.37
N MET A 110 -15.75 5.82 -0.93
CA MET A 110 -15.60 4.56 -1.67
C MET A 110 -15.79 3.35 -0.76
N LEU A 111 -15.15 3.35 0.43
CA LEU A 111 -15.30 2.28 1.41
C LEU A 111 -16.73 2.13 1.92
N ALA A 112 -17.45 3.24 2.13
CA ALA A 112 -18.85 3.21 2.52
C ALA A 112 -19.72 2.52 1.45
N ARG A 113 -19.53 2.84 0.16
CA ARG A 113 -20.25 2.17 -0.95
C ARG A 113 -19.83 0.70 -1.09
N PHE A 114 -18.53 0.39 -0.89
CA PHE A 114 -18.04 -0.98 -0.89
C PHE A 114 -18.72 -1.83 0.19
N MET A 115 -18.80 -1.34 1.42
CA MET A 115 -19.45 -2.05 2.53
C MET A 115 -20.95 -2.22 2.30
N ALA A 116 -21.62 -1.24 1.70
CA ALA A 116 -23.04 -1.37 1.32
C ALA A 116 -23.25 -2.44 0.25
N ARG A 117 -22.30 -2.59 -0.69
CA ARG A 117 -22.34 -3.62 -1.74
C ARG A 117 -22.00 -5.03 -1.20
N TYR A 118 -21.17 -5.13 -0.17
CA TYR A 118 -20.67 -6.40 0.40
C TYR A 118 -20.94 -6.47 1.90
N PRO A 119 -22.17 -6.73 2.32
CA PRO A 119 -22.60 -6.69 3.74
C PRO A 119 -21.90 -7.75 4.61
N GLY A 120 -21.31 -8.80 4.01
CA GLY A 120 -20.52 -9.80 4.71
C GLY A 120 -19.09 -9.38 5.06
N VAL A 121 -18.64 -8.18 4.63
CA VAL A 121 -17.30 -7.68 4.90
C VAL A 121 -17.30 -6.73 6.09
N THR A 122 -16.33 -6.92 7.01
CA THR A 122 -16.05 -5.98 8.10
C THR A 122 -14.72 -5.30 7.83
N LEU A 123 -14.66 -3.96 7.86
CA LEU A 123 -13.43 -3.20 7.70
C LEU A 123 -12.91 -2.72 9.05
N HIS A 124 -11.62 -2.97 9.32
CA HIS A 124 -10.86 -2.33 10.39
C HIS A 124 -9.93 -1.29 9.76
N LEU A 125 -10.35 -0.04 9.80
CA LEU A 125 -9.67 1.06 9.14
C LEU A 125 -8.87 1.90 10.14
N GLU A 126 -7.57 2.03 9.89
CA GLU A 126 -6.70 2.98 10.59
C GLU A 126 -6.37 4.15 9.66
N ALA A 127 -6.76 5.37 10.08
CA ALA A 127 -6.37 6.61 9.41
C ALA A 127 -4.99 7.05 9.91
N THR A 128 -3.95 6.97 9.07
CA THR A 128 -2.60 7.30 9.51
C THR A 128 -1.69 7.78 8.37
N ASN A 129 -0.85 8.77 8.67
CA ASN A 129 0.18 9.26 7.74
C ASN A 129 1.56 8.60 7.99
N ARG A 130 1.70 7.75 9.02
CA ARG A 130 2.94 7.01 9.28
C ARG A 130 3.17 5.91 8.23
N ARG A 131 4.42 5.50 8.07
CA ARG A 131 4.74 4.29 7.29
C ARG A 131 4.41 3.07 8.14
N VAL A 132 3.45 2.26 7.70
CA VAL A 132 3.00 1.04 8.37
C VAL A 132 3.82 -0.14 7.85
N ASP A 133 4.23 -1.06 8.74
CA ASP A 133 4.75 -2.36 8.36
C ASP A 133 3.58 -3.33 8.11
N VAL A 134 3.27 -3.55 6.83
CA VAL A 134 2.11 -4.35 6.41
C VAL A 134 2.13 -5.76 6.99
N VAL A 135 3.31 -6.40 6.98
CA VAL A 135 3.46 -7.79 7.45
C VAL A 135 3.53 -7.85 8.98
N GLY A 136 4.39 -7.03 9.59
CA GLY A 136 4.63 -7.05 11.02
C GLY A 136 3.42 -6.60 11.85
N GLU A 137 2.59 -5.69 11.32
CA GLU A 137 1.39 -5.18 11.99
C GLU A 137 0.10 -5.94 11.58
N GLY A 138 0.21 -6.93 10.70
CA GLY A 138 -0.93 -7.73 10.25
C GLY A 138 -1.99 -6.90 9.50
N ILE A 139 -1.54 -5.99 8.65
CA ILE A 139 -2.40 -5.18 7.78
C ILE A 139 -2.59 -5.92 6.47
N ASP A 140 -3.84 -6.04 6.00
CA ASP A 140 -4.15 -6.70 4.74
C ASP A 140 -3.89 -5.79 3.54
N VAL A 141 -4.24 -4.50 3.66
CA VAL A 141 -4.05 -3.48 2.61
C VAL A 141 -3.58 -2.18 3.22
N ALA A 142 -2.49 -1.61 2.73
CA ALA A 142 -2.11 -0.24 3.06
C ALA A 142 -2.21 0.66 1.82
N ILE A 143 -3.06 1.68 1.88
CA ILE A 143 -3.11 2.74 0.87
C ILE A 143 -1.96 3.71 1.15
N ARG A 144 -1.21 4.02 0.10
CA ARG A 144 -0.04 4.91 0.18
C ARG A 144 -0.07 5.93 -0.94
N VAL A 145 0.56 7.07 -0.67
CA VAL A 145 0.79 8.13 -1.66
C VAL A 145 2.28 8.41 -1.71
N ARG A 146 2.91 8.29 -2.87
CA ARG A 146 4.36 8.48 -3.03
C ARG A 146 4.68 9.09 -4.41
N PRO A 147 5.70 9.96 -4.49
CA PRO A 147 6.25 10.38 -5.78
C PRO A 147 7.01 9.20 -6.44
N ARG A 148 7.11 9.24 -7.78
CA ARG A 148 7.96 8.31 -8.54
C ARG A 148 9.45 8.72 -8.45
N PRO A 149 10.43 7.80 -8.50
CA PRO A 149 10.25 6.35 -8.54
C PRO A 149 9.80 5.79 -7.20
N ILE A 150 8.96 4.76 -7.22
CA ILE A 150 8.54 4.06 -6.00
C ILE A 150 9.59 3.00 -5.72
N GLU A 151 10.09 2.95 -4.49
CA GLU A 151 11.08 1.96 -4.06
C GLU A 151 10.54 0.54 -4.18
N ASP A 152 11.37 -0.38 -4.65
CA ASP A 152 11.07 -1.80 -4.65
C ASP A 152 10.87 -2.32 -3.22
N SER A 153 9.92 -3.22 -3.09
CA SER A 153 9.64 -3.91 -1.83
C SER A 153 9.11 -5.32 -2.12
N ASP A 154 9.22 -6.21 -1.14
CA ASP A 154 8.65 -7.56 -1.22
C ASP A 154 7.09 -7.56 -1.24
N LEU A 155 6.49 -6.39 -1.10
CA LEU A 155 5.05 -6.20 -1.15
C LEU A 155 4.56 -6.08 -2.58
N VAL A 156 3.39 -6.63 -2.84
CA VAL A 156 2.70 -6.40 -4.10
C VAL A 156 2.08 -5.00 -4.10
N MET A 157 2.26 -4.28 -5.20
CA MET A 157 1.70 -2.96 -5.40
C MET A 157 0.65 -2.96 -6.51
N ARG A 158 -0.48 -2.32 -6.25
CA ARG A 158 -1.50 -1.96 -7.24
C ARG A 158 -1.61 -0.44 -7.33
N VAL A 159 -1.23 0.13 -8.46
CA VAL A 159 -1.44 1.56 -8.71
C VAL A 159 -2.95 1.80 -8.87
N LEU A 160 -3.46 2.79 -8.15
CA LEU A 160 -4.86 3.22 -8.21
C LEU A 160 -5.00 4.48 -9.06
N ALA A 161 -4.14 5.48 -8.83
CA ALA A 161 -4.15 6.74 -9.59
C ALA A 161 -2.77 7.41 -9.58
N ASP A 162 -2.57 8.32 -10.54
CA ASP A 162 -1.46 9.26 -10.59
C ASP A 162 -2.05 10.68 -10.54
N ARG A 163 -1.71 11.47 -9.52
CA ARG A 163 -2.38 12.74 -9.24
C ARG A 163 -1.41 13.93 -9.19
N GLY A 164 -1.85 15.02 -9.79
CA GLY A 164 -1.11 16.28 -9.83
C GLY A 164 -1.25 17.09 -8.55
N HIS A 165 -0.26 17.95 -8.34
CA HIS A 165 -0.26 18.96 -7.29
C HIS A 165 -0.25 20.35 -7.93
N ARG A 166 -0.70 21.35 -7.17
CA ARG A 166 -0.59 22.77 -7.54
C ARG A 166 0.04 23.54 -6.39
N LEU A 167 0.77 24.61 -6.76
CA LEU A 167 1.08 25.65 -5.81
C LEU A 167 -0.11 26.62 -5.81
N VAL A 168 -0.68 26.86 -4.63
CA VAL A 168 -1.87 27.70 -4.48
C VAL A 168 -1.68 28.74 -3.38
N ALA A 169 -2.33 29.88 -3.54
CA ALA A 169 -2.37 30.95 -2.56
C ALA A 169 -3.73 31.68 -2.64
N SER A 170 -4.08 32.45 -1.61
CA SER A 170 -5.26 33.32 -1.67
C SER A 170 -5.05 34.49 -2.60
N PRO A 171 -6.12 35.00 -3.28
CA PRO A 171 -6.06 36.24 -4.08
C PRO A 171 -5.50 37.44 -3.32
N ALA A 172 -5.83 37.54 -2.02
CA ALA A 172 -5.32 38.61 -1.16
C ALA A 172 -3.80 38.59 -1.01
N LEU A 173 -3.20 37.39 -0.87
CA LEU A 173 -1.75 37.24 -0.80
C LEU A 173 -1.11 37.64 -2.15
N ILE A 174 -1.68 37.14 -3.26
CA ILE A 174 -1.19 37.44 -4.62
C ILE A 174 -1.27 38.94 -4.91
N SER A 175 -2.38 39.59 -4.56
CA SER A 175 -2.54 41.03 -4.72
C SER A 175 -1.52 41.85 -3.93
N ARG A 176 -1.17 41.40 -2.74
CA ARG A 176 -0.21 42.07 -1.86
C ARG A 176 1.23 41.96 -2.34
N LEU A 177 1.63 40.79 -2.88
CA LEU A 177 3.01 40.49 -3.24
C LEU A 177 3.30 40.62 -4.75
N GLY A 178 2.26 40.76 -5.57
CA GLY A 178 2.34 40.70 -7.03
C GLY A 178 2.29 39.22 -7.52
N ARG A 179 1.79 38.98 -8.75
CA ARG A 179 1.74 37.63 -9.33
C ARG A 179 3.13 37.20 -9.79
N PRO A 180 3.72 36.14 -9.25
CA PRO A 180 5.06 35.69 -9.65
C PRO A 180 5.06 35.21 -11.10
N GLN A 181 6.10 35.52 -11.84
CA GLN A 181 6.30 35.12 -13.23
C GLN A 181 7.31 33.97 -13.36
N ALA A 182 8.16 33.81 -12.36
CA ALA A 182 9.20 32.76 -12.35
C ALA A 182 9.31 32.09 -10.98
N PRO A 183 9.73 30.80 -10.94
CA PRO A 183 9.90 30.08 -9.68
C PRO A 183 10.80 30.78 -8.67
N SER A 184 11.87 31.44 -9.12
CA SER A 184 12.81 32.15 -8.24
C SER A 184 12.17 33.25 -7.39
N GLU A 185 11.09 33.89 -7.86
CA GLU A 185 10.38 34.91 -7.12
C GLU A 185 9.68 34.39 -5.88
N LEU A 186 9.27 33.11 -5.90
CA LEU A 186 8.62 32.48 -4.76
C LEU A 186 9.53 32.25 -3.53
N SER A 187 10.86 32.39 -3.69
CA SER A 187 11.79 32.27 -2.56
C SER A 187 11.59 33.37 -1.51
N ALA A 188 11.07 34.53 -1.91
CA ALA A 188 10.73 35.65 -1.02
C ALA A 188 9.30 35.54 -0.42
N TRP A 189 8.49 34.59 -0.89
CA TRP A 189 7.12 34.44 -0.43
C TRP A 189 7.04 33.61 0.84
N PRO A 190 6.09 33.87 1.74
CA PRO A 190 5.84 33.00 2.88
C PRO A 190 5.34 31.64 2.40
N GLY A 191 6.00 30.55 2.79
CA GLY A 191 5.63 29.20 2.42
C GLY A 191 4.91 28.46 3.53
N LEU A 192 4.12 27.45 3.16
CA LEU A 192 3.52 26.48 4.08
C LEU A 192 4.04 25.10 3.72
N SER A 193 4.44 24.31 4.71
CA SER A 193 5.14 23.04 4.49
C SER A 193 4.42 21.84 5.07
N LEU A 194 4.25 20.81 4.24
CA LEU A 194 3.75 19.51 4.65
C LEU A 194 4.89 18.62 5.14
N GLY A 195 4.69 17.95 6.27
CA GLY A 195 5.57 16.92 6.82
C GLY A 195 6.24 17.33 8.12
N ALA A 196 7.29 16.58 8.49
CA ALA A 196 8.06 16.88 9.67
C ALA A 196 8.91 18.16 9.48
N ASN A 197 9.28 18.77 10.61
CA ASN A 197 10.20 19.91 10.58
C ASN A 197 11.56 19.45 10.01
N LYS A 198 11.96 20.05 8.90
CA LYS A 198 13.22 19.78 8.19
C LYS A 198 14.12 21.00 8.28
N HIS A 199 15.43 20.80 8.11
CA HIS A 199 16.37 21.92 8.05
C HIS A 199 16.16 22.82 6.81
N GLN A 200 15.61 22.26 5.72
CA GLN A 200 15.35 23.00 4.49
C GLN A 200 13.98 22.62 3.92
N HIS A 201 13.22 23.61 3.55
CA HIS A 201 11.94 23.48 2.86
C HIS A 201 12.09 23.95 1.42
N LYS A 202 11.62 23.11 0.46
CA LYS A 202 11.69 23.46 -0.96
C LYS A 202 10.54 22.88 -1.75
N TRP A 203 10.14 23.57 -2.80
CA TRP A 203 9.31 23.03 -3.87
C TRP A 203 10.20 22.57 -5.02
N GLN A 204 9.89 21.42 -5.59
CA GLN A 204 10.50 20.91 -6.82
C GLN A 204 9.48 21.01 -7.93
N LEU A 205 9.79 21.83 -8.94
CA LEU A 205 8.86 22.17 -10.00
C LEU A 205 9.42 21.72 -11.34
N THR A 206 8.50 21.34 -12.24
CA THR A 206 8.80 21.05 -13.64
C THR A 206 7.98 22.02 -14.49
N GLY A 207 8.65 22.75 -15.36
CA GLY A 207 8.08 23.76 -16.21
C GLY A 207 8.11 23.43 -17.69
N PRO A 208 7.88 24.43 -18.56
CA PRO A 208 7.87 24.27 -20.01
C PRO A 208 9.14 23.61 -20.54
N GLY A 209 8.99 22.73 -21.52
CA GLY A 209 10.11 22.00 -22.13
C GLY A 209 10.85 21.04 -21.20
N GLY A 210 10.27 20.71 -20.04
CA GLY A 210 10.90 19.85 -19.04
C GLY A 210 11.92 20.57 -18.15
N ALA A 211 11.93 21.90 -18.15
CA ALA A 211 12.76 22.72 -17.26
C ALA A 211 12.49 22.35 -15.80
N ARG A 212 13.53 22.34 -14.96
CA ARG A 212 13.42 22.02 -13.54
C ARG A 212 13.82 23.19 -12.68
N ALA A 213 13.08 23.45 -11.61
CA ALA A 213 13.41 24.45 -10.61
C ALA A 213 13.27 23.90 -9.20
N GLU A 214 14.19 24.28 -8.32
CA GLU A 214 14.08 24.07 -6.88
C GLU A 214 13.97 25.44 -6.21
N VAL A 215 12.91 25.64 -5.47
CA VAL A 215 12.63 26.90 -4.78
C VAL A 215 12.68 26.65 -3.28
N TYR A 216 13.70 27.19 -2.63
CA TYR A 216 13.82 27.17 -1.18
C TYR A 216 12.99 28.29 -0.57
N PHE A 217 12.30 28.00 0.53
CA PHE A 217 11.45 28.97 1.22
C PHE A 217 11.52 28.81 2.73
N THR A 218 11.16 29.89 3.44
CA THR A 218 11.01 29.87 4.90
C THR A 218 9.56 29.55 5.24
N PRO A 219 9.27 28.42 5.93
CA PRO A 219 7.90 28.08 6.26
C PRO A 219 7.37 28.95 7.40
N ARG A 220 6.14 29.43 7.26
CA ARG A 220 5.37 30.04 8.34
C ARG A 220 4.57 29.04 9.15
N MET A 221 4.26 27.87 8.55
CA MET A 221 3.58 26.76 9.20
C MET A 221 4.17 25.46 8.68
N VAL A 222 4.43 24.53 9.56
CA VAL A 222 4.84 23.15 9.26
C VAL A 222 3.88 22.20 9.97
N THR A 223 3.20 21.33 9.23
CA THR A 223 2.24 20.37 9.78
C THR A 223 2.16 19.13 8.89
N THR A 224 1.65 18.02 9.43
CA THR A 224 1.32 16.81 8.67
C THR A 224 -0.13 16.79 8.18
N ASP A 225 -0.90 17.83 8.46
CA ASP A 225 -2.31 17.96 8.10
C ASP A 225 -2.49 18.91 6.91
N MET A 226 -2.96 18.35 5.78
CA MET A 226 -3.18 19.13 4.55
C MET A 226 -4.39 20.06 4.64
N LEU A 227 -5.41 19.72 5.45
CA LEU A 227 -6.58 20.57 5.63
C LEU A 227 -6.18 21.86 6.36
N ALA A 228 -5.38 21.74 7.42
CA ALA A 228 -4.85 22.91 8.13
C ALA A 228 -3.98 23.79 7.22
N LEU A 229 -3.20 23.20 6.31
CA LEU A 229 -2.43 23.98 5.31
C LEU A 229 -3.33 24.69 4.31
N ARG A 230 -4.40 24.07 3.86
CA ARG A 230 -5.39 24.68 2.96
C ARG A 230 -6.05 25.89 3.63
N GLU A 231 -6.53 25.73 4.86
CA GLU A 231 -7.14 26.83 5.63
C GLU A 231 -6.15 28.00 5.82
N ALA A 232 -4.89 27.70 6.13
CA ALA A 232 -3.85 28.71 6.26
C ALA A 232 -3.58 29.46 4.92
N ALA A 233 -3.61 28.74 3.80
CA ALA A 233 -3.45 29.34 2.48
C ALA A 233 -4.64 30.25 2.11
N MET A 234 -5.87 29.82 2.37
CA MET A 234 -7.10 30.63 2.18
C MET A 234 -7.06 31.90 3.03
N ALA A 235 -6.58 31.81 4.27
CA ALA A 235 -6.37 32.96 5.15
C ALA A 235 -5.21 33.89 4.74
N GLY A 236 -4.52 33.62 3.65
CA GLY A 236 -3.41 34.46 3.12
C GLY A 236 -2.11 34.35 3.90
N VAL A 237 -1.90 33.26 4.67
CA VAL A 237 -0.69 33.05 5.48
C VAL A 237 0.52 32.75 4.59
N GLY A 238 0.34 32.03 3.47
CA GLY A 238 1.42 31.66 2.59
C GLY A 238 1.00 30.82 1.38
N VAL A 239 1.97 30.52 0.52
CA VAL A 239 1.84 29.58 -0.62
C VAL A 239 1.97 28.16 -0.10
N VAL A 240 1.15 27.26 -0.64
CA VAL A 240 1.19 25.84 -0.31
C VAL A 240 1.18 24.98 -1.57
N GLN A 241 1.89 23.84 -1.51
CA GLN A 241 1.77 22.76 -2.47
C GLN A 241 0.74 21.75 -1.96
N LEU A 242 -0.37 21.59 -2.68
CA LEU A 242 -1.41 20.61 -2.34
C LEU A 242 -1.83 19.81 -3.58
N PRO A 243 -2.32 18.56 -3.38
CA PRO A 243 -2.98 17.81 -4.44
C PRO A 243 -4.16 18.61 -5.01
N LEU A 244 -4.34 18.58 -6.33
CA LEU A 244 -5.43 19.30 -6.99
C LEU A 244 -6.80 18.91 -6.42
N LEU A 245 -6.99 17.62 -6.11
CA LEU A 245 -8.21 17.09 -5.49
C LEU A 245 -8.58 17.77 -4.15
N MET A 246 -7.60 18.36 -3.45
CA MET A 246 -7.80 19.01 -2.14
C MET A 246 -8.25 20.47 -2.27
N VAL A 247 -8.01 21.08 -3.41
CA VAL A 247 -8.20 22.52 -3.63
C VAL A 247 -9.13 22.83 -4.80
N ARG A 248 -9.72 21.82 -5.46
CA ARG A 248 -10.58 21.99 -6.64
C ARG A 248 -11.75 22.94 -6.37
N ASP A 249 -12.44 22.75 -5.25
CA ASP A 249 -13.59 23.59 -4.89
C ASP A 249 -13.17 25.03 -4.60
N GLN A 250 -12.03 25.23 -3.92
CA GLN A 250 -11.49 26.54 -3.59
C GLN A 250 -10.95 27.27 -4.84
N LEU A 251 -10.42 26.53 -5.81
CA LEU A 251 -10.06 27.09 -7.10
C LEU A 251 -11.30 27.50 -7.90
N ALA A 252 -12.35 26.68 -7.88
CA ALA A 252 -13.62 26.97 -8.56
C ALA A 252 -14.36 28.17 -7.94
N SER A 253 -14.32 28.30 -6.60
CA SER A 253 -14.93 29.44 -5.87
C SER A 253 -14.09 30.73 -5.91
N GLY A 254 -12.81 30.65 -6.30
CA GLY A 254 -11.87 31.77 -6.28
C GLY A 254 -11.31 32.10 -4.90
N GLU A 255 -11.49 31.23 -3.90
CA GLU A 255 -10.87 31.36 -2.57
C GLU A 255 -9.36 31.10 -2.62
N LEU A 256 -8.93 30.27 -3.57
CA LEU A 256 -7.53 30.02 -3.90
C LEU A 256 -7.30 30.25 -5.41
N GLU A 257 -6.10 30.64 -5.75
CA GLU A 257 -5.62 30.72 -7.14
C GLU A 257 -4.33 29.91 -7.31
N VAL A 258 -4.14 29.35 -8.52
CA VAL A 258 -2.88 28.68 -8.87
C VAL A 258 -1.79 29.71 -9.02
N VAL A 259 -0.65 29.44 -8.42
CA VAL A 259 0.58 30.24 -8.53
C VAL A 259 1.52 29.50 -9.46
N LEU A 260 2.01 30.20 -10.53
CA LEU A 260 2.88 29.59 -11.55
C LEU A 260 2.28 28.39 -12.26
N ASP A 261 1.18 28.54 -12.97
CA ASP A 261 0.42 27.44 -13.59
C ASP A 261 1.27 26.57 -14.55
N GLU A 262 2.23 27.16 -15.25
CA GLU A 262 3.16 26.44 -16.13
C GLU A 262 4.23 25.62 -15.40
N TRP A 263 4.37 25.82 -14.08
CA TRP A 263 5.35 25.15 -13.22
C TRP A 263 4.66 24.21 -12.24
N GLN A 264 4.67 22.94 -12.56
CA GLN A 264 3.94 21.96 -11.76
C GLN A 264 4.85 21.25 -10.76
N PRO A 265 4.40 21.08 -9.50
CA PRO A 265 5.04 20.19 -8.57
C PRO A 265 5.02 18.74 -9.07
N ARG A 266 5.87 17.88 -8.48
CA ARG A 266 5.91 16.46 -8.81
C ARG A 266 4.55 15.82 -8.57
N ARG A 267 4.16 14.96 -9.51
CA ARG A 267 2.98 14.11 -9.34
C ARG A 267 3.24 13.01 -8.32
N GLU A 268 2.18 12.55 -7.68
CA GLU A 268 2.23 11.45 -6.72
C GLU A 268 1.29 10.32 -7.14
N VAL A 269 1.73 9.09 -6.84
CA VAL A 269 0.99 7.87 -7.13
C VAL A 269 0.24 7.42 -5.89
N ILE A 270 -1.08 7.31 -6.01
CA ILE A 270 -1.92 6.63 -5.04
C ILE A 270 -1.88 5.14 -5.36
N HIS A 271 -1.50 4.30 -4.41
CA HIS A 271 -1.36 2.87 -4.62
C HIS A 271 -1.72 2.07 -3.37
N ALA A 272 -2.23 0.87 -3.59
CA ALA A 272 -2.44 -0.12 -2.55
C ALA A 272 -1.24 -1.06 -2.49
N VAL A 273 -0.77 -1.38 -1.29
CA VAL A 273 0.25 -2.42 -1.05
C VAL A 273 -0.29 -3.48 -0.12
N PHE A 274 0.09 -4.74 -0.39
CA PHE A 274 -0.32 -5.92 0.38
C PHE A 274 0.75 -7.01 0.28
N ALA A 275 0.76 -7.96 1.20
CA ALA A 275 1.87 -8.91 1.38
C ALA A 275 2.08 -9.85 0.19
N SER A 276 1.03 -10.30 -0.50
CA SER A 276 1.14 -11.20 -1.65
C SER A 276 -0.13 -11.18 -2.50
N ARG A 277 0.00 -11.43 -3.81
CA ARG A 277 -1.15 -11.74 -4.67
C ARG A 277 -1.67 -13.16 -4.43
N ARG A 278 -0.78 -14.04 -3.96
CA ARG A 278 -1.08 -15.44 -3.68
C ARG A 278 -1.75 -15.52 -2.32
N GLY A 279 -2.92 -16.15 -2.24
CA GLY A 279 -3.65 -16.29 -1.00
C GLY A 279 -4.35 -15.03 -0.48
N LEU A 280 -4.58 -14.02 -1.32
CA LEU A 280 -5.45 -12.90 -0.95
C LEU A 280 -6.85 -13.42 -0.65
N LEU A 281 -7.34 -13.11 0.56
CA LEU A 281 -8.73 -13.38 0.91
C LEU A 281 -9.68 -12.73 -0.13
N PRO A 282 -10.79 -13.38 -0.48
CA PRO A 282 -11.75 -12.83 -1.45
C PRO A 282 -12.20 -11.42 -1.13
N SER A 283 -12.37 -11.07 0.15
CA SER A 283 -12.72 -9.73 0.63
C SER A 283 -11.63 -8.70 0.36
N VAL A 284 -10.35 -9.07 0.51
CA VAL A 284 -9.20 -8.18 0.25
C VAL A 284 -9.06 -7.93 -1.25
N ARG A 285 -9.17 -8.98 -2.08
CA ARG A 285 -9.15 -8.86 -3.54
C ARG A 285 -10.28 -7.97 -4.03
N ALA A 286 -11.51 -8.24 -3.60
CA ALA A 286 -12.68 -7.45 -3.97
C ALA A 286 -12.52 -5.97 -3.59
N LEU A 287 -11.94 -5.67 -2.42
CA LEU A 287 -11.66 -4.30 -2.00
C LEU A 287 -10.64 -3.61 -2.93
N VAL A 288 -9.52 -4.28 -3.24
CA VAL A 288 -8.46 -3.70 -4.09
C VAL A 288 -8.97 -3.48 -5.52
N ASP A 289 -9.73 -4.44 -6.07
CA ASP A 289 -10.30 -4.32 -7.40
C ASP A 289 -11.38 -3.21 -7.44
N TYR A 290 -12.25 -3.15 -6.44
CA TYR A 290 -13.26 -2.09 -6.30
C TYR A 290 -12.62 -0.69 -6.24
N LEU A 291 -11.61 -0.50 -5.41
CA LEU A 291 -10.90 0.78 -5.33
C LEU A 291 -10.24 1.15 -6.67
N SER A 292 -9.65 0.16 -7.36
CA SER A 292 -9.07 0.38 -8.69
C SER A 292 -10.11 0.82 -9.71
N GLU A 293 -11.29 0.18 -9.73
CA GLU A 293 -12.41 0.56 -10.61
C GLU A 293 -12.95 1.96 -10.29
N GLU A 294 -13.12 2.30 -9.01
CA GLU A 294 -13.60 3.62 -8.60
C GLU A 294 -12.64 4.73 -9.06
N TYR A 295 -11.32 4.53 -8.91
CA TYR A 295 -10.33 5.49 -9.37
C TYR A 295 -10.29 5.61 -10.91
N GLN A 296 -10.53 4.51 -11.65
CA GLN A 296 -10.59 4.55 -13.12
C GLN A 296 -11.82 5.31 -13.64
N ARG A 297 -12.91 5.37 -12.86
CA ARG A 297 -14.12 6.14 -13.20
C ARG A 297 -14.01 7.63 -12.87
N MET A 298 -13.02 7.99 -12.05
CA MET A 298 -12.77 9.40 -11.74
C MET A 298 -12.01 10.03 -12.89
N GLU A 299 -12.44 11.22 -13.30
CA GLU A 299 -11.69 11.99 -14.29
C GLU A 299 -10.25 12.23 -13.81
N GLU A 300 -9.32 12.12 -14.76
CA GLU A 300 -7.91 12.47 -14.49
C GLU A 300 -7.79 13.99 -14.23
N ASP A 301 -6.96 14.33 -13.25
CA ASP A 301 -6.62 15.72 -12.92
C ASP A 301 -5.59 16.28 -13.88
#